data_dd41241c84cbf197570bd81b8d574c36
#
_entry.id   dd41241c84cbf197570bd81b8d574c36
#
_cell.length_a   1.000
_cell.length_b   1.000
_cell.length_c   1.000
_cell.angle_alpha   90.00
_cell.angle_beta   90.00
_cell.angle_gamma   90.00
#
_symmetry.space_group_name_H-M   'P 1'
#
loop_
_entity.id
_entity.type
_entity.pdbx_description
1 polymer ?
#
loop_
_entity_poly.entity_id
_entity_poly.type
_entity_poly.pdbx_seq_one_letter_code
_entity_poly.pdbx_strand_id
1 'polypeptide(L)'
;MRKSDIDTPALILDLDLVEDNIAVMAAYFRGRPQKLRPHFKTPKTPEIARRQLAAGAIGITAAKLGEAEVLARAGLGPILIANQIAGAAKVDRLFAIAARVDTIATVESEFNIQELEGGCARAGRAIDVIIEVDTGMHRCGTDSPAETVTLVKRIARGPLNYRGVMGYEGHAVLLPDREKRETTAREALTILSRHVEALRGAGLPPAIVSAGGTGTYDIAGSWPDVTEVQAGSYVFMDGAYRRVRPDLGMSALTLLTTVIARRGDRVIVDAGMKSLTNEFGPPLGKTLPLKVARLSEEHGHLAAGDLEIAPGTKIEVVPSHGDTTINLHSEYYVVRGDEVVAIWPIEGARAYR
;
A
#
# COMPACT_ATOMS: atom_id res chain seq x y z
N MET A 1 -28.10 -11.69 -1.06
CA MET A 1 -27.92 -10.88 -2.31
C MET A 1 -26.85 -11.56 -3.14
N ARG A 2 -27.09 -11.70 -4.43
CA ARG A 2 -26.11 -12.25 -5.36
C ARG A 2 -25.31 -11.11 -6.02
N LYS A 3 -24.15 -11.44 -6.55
CA LYS A 3 -23.33 -10.50 -7.32
C LYS A 3 -24.10 -9.89 -8.50
N SER A 4 -25.01 -10.67 -9.14
CA SER A 4 -25.91 -10.18 -10.18
C SER A 4 -26.87 -9.08 -9.74
N ASP A 5 -27.15 -8.96 -8.44
CA ASP A 5 -28.12 -8.00 -7.90
C ASP A 5 -27.47 -6.65 -7.54
N ILE A 6 -26.12 -6.59 -7.53
CA ILE A 6 -25.38 -5.37 -7.17
C ILE A 6 -25.57 -4.32 -8.26
N ASP A 7 -25.90 -3.10 -7.89
CA ASP A 7 -25.91 -1.96 -8.80
C ASP A 7 -24.47 -1.57 -9.22
N THR A 8 -24.31 -1.05 -10.45
CA THR A 8 -23.00 -0.79 -11.05
C THR A 8 -22.78 0.69 -11.30
N PRO A 9 -21.51 1.17 -11.32
CA PRO A 9 -20.28 0.43 -11.09
C PRO A 9 -20.02 0.18 -9.60
N ALA A 10 -19.48 -1.00 -9.25
CA ALA A 10 -19.22 -1.39 -7.87
C ALA A 10 -17.91 -2.16 -7.70
N LEU A 11 -17.17 -1.93 -6.59
CA LEU A 11 -15.99 -2.73 -6.26
C LEU A 11 -16.41 -4.07 -5.65
N ILE A 12 -15.94 -5.14 -6.26
CA ILE A 12 -16.10 -6.52 -5.80
C ILE A 12 -14.79 -6.98 -5.19
N LEU A 13 -14.89 -7.56 -4.00
CA LEU A 13 -13.78 -8.17 -3.30
C LEU A 13 -14.05 -9.66 -3.12
N ASP A 14 -13.30 -10.49 -3.82
CA ASP A 14 -13.34 -11.95 -3.67
C ASP A 14 -12.58 -12.34 -2.41
N LEU A 15 -13.33 -12.75 -1.38
CA LEU A 15 -12.79 -13.01 -0.05
C LEU A 15 -11.87 -14.24 -0.01
N ASP A 16 -12.18 -15.26 -0.80
CA ASP A 16 -11.35 -16.46 -0.86
C ASP A 16 -9.97 -16.11 -1.45
N LEU A 17 -9.94 -15.34 -2.52
CA LEU A 17 -8.69 -14.87 -3.13
C LEU A 17 -7.91 -13.91 -2.21
N VAL A 18 -8.59 -13.07 -1.44
CA VAL A 18 -7.94 -12.21 -0.43
C VAL A 18 -7.25 -13.07 0.63
N GLU A 19 -7.96 -14.06 1.17
CA GLU A 19 -7.45 -14.95 2.20
C GLU A 19 -6.26 -15.77 1.67
N ASP A 20 -6.33 -16.26 0.45
CA ASP A 20 -5.22 -16.97 -0.23
C ASP A 20 -4.01 -16.05 -0.43
N ASN A 21 -4.18 -14.83 -0.91
CA ASN A 21 -3.11 -13.88 -1.10
C ASN A 21 -2.43 -13.52 0.24
N ILE A 22 -3.20 -13.35 1.30
CA ILE A 22 -2.68 -13.14 2.66
C ILE A 22 -1.89 -14.36 3.13
N ALA A 23 -2.40 -15.57 2.91
CA ALA A 23 -1.75 -16.81 3.31
C ALA A 23 -0.41 -17.02 2.59
N VAL A 24 -0.34 -16.74 1.29
CA VAL A 24 0.90 -16.82 0.49
C VAL A 24 1.97 -15.91 1.06
N MET A 25 1.64 -14.64 1.34
CA MET A 25 2.60 -13.68 1.89
C MET A 25 3.00 -14.05 3.32
N ALA A 26 2.06 -14.47 4.15
CA ALA A 26 2.34 -14.92 5.52
C ALA A 26 3.26 -16.16 5.53
N ALA A 27 3.05 -17.10 4.61
CA ALA A 27 3.88 -18.28 4.46
C ALA A 27 5.33 -17.92 4.08
N TYR A 28 5.52 -16.91 3.22
CA TYR A 28 6.86 -16.44 2.85
C TYR A 28 7.64 -15.93 4.07
N PHE A 29 7.02 -15.13 4.95
CA PHE A 29 7.69 -14.56 6.12
C PHE A 29 7.75 -15.51 7.33
N ARG A 30 7.06 -16.65 7.29
CA ARG A 30 7.07 -17.62 8.39
C ARG A 30 8.47 -18.20 8.61
N GLY A 31 8.98 -18.10 9.84
CA GLY A 31 10.32 -18.59 10.20
C GLY A 31 11.49 -17.72 9.73
N ARG A 32 11.24 -16.66 8.94
CA ARG A 32 12.30 -15.73 8.52
C ARG A 32 12.58 -14.68 9.61
N PRO A 33 13.82 -14.15 9.69
CA PRO A 33 14.12 -13.01 10.56
C PRO A 33 13.36 -11.76 10.13
N GLN A 34 13.22 -11.51 8.83
CA GLN A 34 12.43 -10.42 8.28
C GLN A 34 10.94 -10.67 8.51
N LYS A 35 10.19 -9.61 8.81
CA LYS A 35 8.75 -9.66 9.10
C LYS A 35 7.95 -8.83 8.10
N LEU A 36 6.65 -9.07 8.06
CA LEU A 36 5.73 -8.29 7.25
C LEU A 36 5.06 -7.19 8.12
N ARG A 37 5.11 -5.95 7.66
CA ARG A 37 4.30 -4.82 8.13
C ARG A 37 3.52 -4.27 6.93
N PRO A 38 2.38 -4.87 6.58
CA PRO A 38 1.69 -4.55 5.33
C PRO A 38 1.20 -3.10 5.29
N HIS A 39 1.12 -2.57 4.07
CA HIS A 39 0.75 -1.18 3.85
C HIS A 39 -0.77 -1.01 3.69
N PHE A 40 -1.38 -0.19 4.55
CA PHE A 40 -2.82 0.09 4.58
C PHE A 40 -3.32 0.95 3.40
N LYS A 41 -2.42 1.69 2.73
CA LYS A 41 -2.79 2.57 1.61
C LYS A 41 -3.54 1.84 0.47
N THR A 42 -3.33 0.53 0.33
CA THR A 42 -4.02 -0.28 -0.67
C THR A 42 -5.41 -0.70 -0.19
N PRO A 43 -5.59 -1.46 0.90
CA PRO A 43 -6.91 -1.97 1.26
C PRO A 43 -7.83 -0.91 1.87
N LYS A 44 -7.30 0.07 2.57
CA LYS A 44 -8.02 1.19 3.20
C LYS A 44 -9.24 0.79 4.04
N THR A 45 -9.33 -0.50 4.42
CA THR A 45 -10.39 -1.03 5.31
C THR A 45 -9.78 -1.81 6.48
N PRO A 46 -10.21 -1.56 7.72
CA PRO A 46 -9.73 -2.28 8.91
C PRO A 46 -9.90 -3.80 8.82
N GLU A 47 -10.91 -4.29 8.08
CA GLU A 47 -11.18 -5.71 7.96
C GLU A 47 -10.03 -6.50 7.34
N ILE A 48 -9.36 -5.93 6.34
CA ILE A 48 -8.17 -6.53 5.73
C ILE A 48 -6.99 -6.45 6.70
N ALA A 49 -6.78 -5.30 7.34
CA ALA A 49 -5.69 -5.13 8.31
C ALA A 49 -5.78 -6.14 9.47
N ARG A 50 -6.98 -6.41 10.00
CA ARG A 50 -7.21 -7.45 11.02
C ARG A 50 -6.77 -8.83 10.55
N ARG A 51 -7.12 -9.21 9.32
CA ARG A 51 -6.73 -10.50 8.72
C ARG A 51 -5.22 -10.61 8.53
N GLN A 52 -4.58 -9.51 8.10
CA GLN A 52 -3.12 -9.47 7.96
C GLN A 52 -2.39 -9.62 9.30
N LEU A 53 -2.87 -8.94 10.36
CA LEU A 53 -2.35 -9.08 11.72
C LEU A 53 -2.57 -10.51 12.25
N ALA A 54 -3.76 -11.08 12.07
CA ALA A 54 -4.07 -12.45 12.46
C ALA A 54 -3.20 -13.49 11.71
N ALA A 55 -2.76 -13.18 10.50
CA ALA A 55 -1.85 -14.01 9.71
C ALA A 55 -0.35 -13.83 10.10
N GLY A 56 -0.03 -12.99 11.09
CA GLY A 56 1.32 -12.83 11.63
C GLY A 56 2.07 -11.57 11.19
N ALA A 57 1.38 -10.57 10.62
CA ALA A 57 1.97 -9.25 10.42
C ALA A 57 2.30 -8.60 11.77
N ILE A 58 3.45 -7.91 11.85
CA ILE A 58 3.96 -7.32 13.11
C ILE A 58 3.40 -5.93 13.42
N GLY A 59 2.54 -5.41 12.60
CA GLY A 59 1.94 -4.09 12.66
C GLY A 59 1.45 -3.68 11.28
N ILE A 60 1.06 -2.44 11.11
CA ILE A 60 0.53 -1.90 9.86
C ILE A 60 1.29 -0.62 9.47
N THR A 61 1.56 -0.43 8.19
CA THR A 61 2.10 0.83 7.64
C THR A 61 0.97 1.69 7.09
N ALA A 62 0.91 2.95 7.47
CA ALA A 62 -0.01 3.95 6.93
C ALA A 62 0.74 4.98 6.08
N ALA A 63 0.17 5.42 4.96
CA ALA A 63 0.75 6.48 4.14
C ALA A 63 0.43 7.89 4.67
N LYS A 64 -0.69 8.06 5.34
CA LYS A 64 -1.20 9.36 5.79
C LYS A 64 -1.79 9.28 7.19
N LEU A 65 -1.85 10.43 7.88
CA LEU A 65 -2.47 10.52 9.21
C LEU A 65 -3.92 10.04 9.21
N GLY A 66 -4.71 10.42 8.20
CA GLY A 66 -6.10 9.97 8.12
C GLY A 66 -6.24 8.45 8.05
N GLU A 67 -5.32 7.74 7.38
CA GLU A 67 -5.27 6.27 7.39
C GLU A 67 -4.90 5.73 8.78
N ALA A 68 -3.92 6.35 9.43
CA ALA A 68 -3.51 5.97 10.79
C ALA A 68 -4.63 6.23 11.82
N GLU A 69 -5.43 7.29 11.66
CA GLU A 69 -6.61 7.55 12.49
C GLU A 69 -7.68 6.46 12.35
N VAL A 70 -7.90 5.96 11.12
CA VAL A 70 -8.81 4.83 10.89
C VAL A 70 -8.32 3.59 11.64
N LEU A 71 -7.04 3.24 11.49
CA LEU A 71 -6.43 2.11 12.19
C LEU A 71 -6.51 2.26 13.71
N ALA A 72 -6.18 3.46 14.24
CA ALA A 72 -6.21 3.73 15.67
C ALA A 72 -7.63 3.66 16.26
N ARG A 73 -8.66 4.15 15.52
CA ARG A 73 -10.06 3.98 15.93
C ARG A 73 -10.49 2.51 15.98
N ALA A 74 -9.96 1.71 15.07
CA ALA A 74 -10.20 0.26 15.02
C ALA A 74 -9.36 -0.55 16.02
N GLY A 75 -8.46 0.09 16.80
CA GLY A 75 -7.55 -0.57 17.75
C GLY A 75 -6.48 -1.42 17.08
N LEU A 76 -6.09 -1.09 15.85
CA LEU A 76 -5.12 -1.86 15.05
C LEU A 76 -3.76 -1.18 15.03
N GLY A 77 -2.73 -1.91 15.43
CA GLY A 77 -1.34 -1.46 15.48
C GLY A 77 -0.40 -2.60 15.82
N PRO A 78 0.90 -2.29 16.07
CA PRO A 78 1.54 -0.97 16.00
C PRO A 78 1.53 -0.36 14.59
N ILE A 79 1.49 0.97 14.49
CA ILE A 79 1.41 1.71 13.23
C ILE A 79 2.77 2.35 12.91
N LEU A 80 3.26 2.15 11.68
CA LEU A 80 4.32 2.97 11.09
C LEU A 80 3.70 3.96 10.10
N ILE A 81 3.85 5.26 10.34
CA ILE A 81 3.41 6.29 9.39
C ILE A 81 4.57 6.60 8.46
N ALA A 82 4.57 6.00 7.26
CA ALA A 82 5.62 6.11 6.26
C ALA A 82 5.45 7.39 5.40
N ASN A 83 5.42 8.53 6.06
CA ASN A 83 5.34 9.86 5.44
C ASN A 83 5.74 10.92 6.48
N GLN A 84 6.37 11.99 6.01
CA GLN A 84 6.73 13.12 6.85
C GLN A 84 5.49 13.90 7.26
N ILE A 85 5.49 14.37 8.50
CA ILE A 85 4.40 15.15 9.07
C ILE A 85 4.91 16.57 9.29
N ALA A 86 4.20 17.53 8.70
CA ALA A 86 4.53 18.95 8.79
C ALA A 86 3.32 19.77 9.21
N GLY A 87 3.54 20.68 10.15
CA GLY A 87 2.54 21.59 10.69
C GLY A 87 1.88 21.11 11.99
N ALA A 88 1.77 22.05 12.95
CA ALA A 88 1.34 21.76 14.33
C ALA A 88 0.01 20.98 14.41
N ALA A 89 -0.99 21.33 13.60
CA ALA A 89 -2.28 20.63 13.61
C ALA A 89 -2.16 19.13 13.24
N LYS A 90 -1.27 18.78 12.30
CA LYS A 90 -1.01 17.37 11.95
C LYS A 90 -0.19 16.67 13.04
N VAL A 91 0.75 17.37 13.64
CA VAL A 91 1.53 16.86 14.77
C VAL A 91 0.60 16.56 15.96
N ASP A 92 -0.34 17.43 16.29
CA ASP A 92 -1.31 17.18 17.36
C ASP A 92 -2.20 15.95 17.07
N ARG A 93 -2.63 15.76 15.83
CA ARG A 93 -3.34 14.53 15.40
C ARG A 93 -2.47 13.29 15.54
N LEU A 94 -1.18 13.35 15.17
CA LEU A 94 -0.24 12.25 15.37
C LEU A 94 -0.18 11.84 16.84
N PHE A 95 -0.06 12.79 17.77
CA PHE A 95 -0.01 12.48 19.21
C PHE A 95 -1.35 11.94 19.73
N ALA A 96 -2.48 12.35 19.16
CA ALA A 96 -3.79 11.76 19.46
C ALA A 96 -3.89 10.29 18.99
N ILE A 97 -3.28 9.94 17.84
CA ILE A 97 -3.14 8.55 17.38
C ILE A 97 -2.24 7.78 18.34
N ALA A 98 -1.05 8.31 18.64
CA ALA A 98 -0.06 7.67 19.51
C ALA A 98 -0.56 7.48 20.96
N ALA A 99 -1.57 8.22 21.38
CA ALA A 99 -2.23 8.00 22.67
C ALA A 99 -3.13 6.74 22.69
N ARG A 100 -3.48 6.19 21.52
CA ARG A 100 -4.39 5.04 21.39
C ARG A 100 -3.67 3.75 21.02
N VAL A 101 -2.64 3.85 20.15
CA VAL A 101 -1.88 2.70 19.64
C VAL A 101 -0.41 3.08 19.51
N ASP A 102 0.47 2.10 19.66
CA ASP A 102 1.90 2.30 19.43
C ASP A 102 2.13 2.79 18.01
N THR A 103 2.82 3.93 17.90
CA THR A 103 2.97 4.64 16.63
C THR A 103 4.42 5.08 16.43
N ILE A 104 4.94 4.83 15.23
CA ILE A 104 6.25 5.27 14.79
C ILE A 104 6.03 6.33 13.70
N ALA A 105 6.58 7.51 13.87
CA ALA A 105 6.53 8.59 12.89
C ALA A 105 7.81 8.60 12.04
N THR A 106 7.72 9.09 10.80
CA THR A 106 8.85 9.24 9.90
C THR A 106 9.38 10.67 9.92
N VAL A 107 10.70 10.79 9.97
CA VAL A 107 11.44 12.06 9.87
C VAL A 107 12.56 11.92 8.86
N GLU A 108 13.01 13.07 8.27
CA GLU A 108 14.14 13.11 7.35
C GLU A 108 15.00 14.36 7.51
N SER A 109 14.60 15.29 8.37
CA SER A 109 15.23 16.60 8.48
C SER A 109 15.14 17.16 9.90
N GLU A 110 15.97 18.14 10.20
CA GLU A 110 15.89 18.93 11.44
C GLU A 110 14.51 19.58 11.62
N PHE A 111 13.87 20.02 10.52
CA PHE A 111 12.53 20.58 10.55
C PHE A 111 11.52 19.59 11.12
N ASN A 112 11.49 18.33 10.61
CA ASN A 112 10.57 17.32 11.12
C ASN A 112 10.85 16.99 12.60
N ILE A 113 12.12 16.92 13.00
CA ILE A 113 12.51 16.68 14.39
C ILE A 113 11.96 17.78 15.30
N GLN A 114 12.16 19.05 14.95
CA GLN A 114 11.67 20.20 15.73
C GLN A 114 10.13 20.21 15.83
N GLU A 115 9.41 19.96 14.74
CA GLU A 115 7.95 19.86 14.73
C GLU A 115 7.45 18.79 15.75
N LEU A 116 8.09 17.60 15.73
CA LEU A 116 7.71 16.50 16.64
C LEU A 116 8.14 16.79 18.08
N GLU A 117 9.27 17.44 18.34
CA GLU A 117 9.67 17.87 19.67
C GLU A 117 8.66 18.88 20.27
N GLY A 118 8.19 19.81 19.44
CA GLY A 118 7.09 20.69 19.81
C GLY A 118 5.81 19.93 20.17
N GLY A 119 5.53 18.87 19.43
CA GLY A 119 4.44 17.94 19.75
C GLY A 119 4.64 17.19 21.07
N CYS A 120 5.85 16.69 21.33
CA CYS A 120 6.19 16.06 22.61
C CYS A 120 5.93 17.00 23.79
N ALA A 121 6.35 18.25 23.66
CA ALA A 121 6.16 19.26 24.70
C ALA A 121 4.67 19.54 24.96
N ARG A 122 3.86 19.66 23.91
CA ARG A 122 2.40 19.88 24.04
C ARG A 122 1.66 18.66 24.60
N ALA A 123 2.05 17.46 24.14
CA ALA A 123 1.39 16.21 24.54
C ALA A 123 1.91 15.62 25.86
N GLY A 124 3.04 16.11 26.41
CA GLY A 124 3.68 15.58 27.62
C GLY A 124 4.20 14.15 27.47
N ARG A 125 4.52 13.70 26.23
CA ARG A 125 4.99 12.33 25.95
C ARG A 125 5.96 12.28 24.77
N ALA A 126 6.88 11.31 24.82
CA ALA A 126 7.76 10.97 23.71
C ALA A 126 6.99 10.21 22.60
N ILE A 127 7.58 10.18 21.40
CA ILE A 127 7.12 9.36 20.28
C ILE A 127 8.30 8.64 19.63
N ASP A 128 8.04 7.45 19.12
CA ASP A 128 9.00 6.67 18.34
C ASP A 128 9.15 7.25 16.94
N VAL A 129 10.40 7.33 16.46
CA VAL A 129 10.68 7.84 15.11
C VAL A 129 11.62 6.93 14.32
N ILE A 130 11.42 6.92 13.00
CA ILE A 130 12.28 6.28 12.02
C ILE A 130 12.76 7.32 11.01
N ILE A 131 13.99 7.21 10.52
CA ILE A 131 14.51 8.12 9.50
C ILE A 131 14.28 7.52 8.11
N GLU A 132 13.70 8.29 7.18
CA GLU A 132 13.64 7.90 5.77
C GLU A 132 14.98 8.19 5.09
N VAL A 133 15.41 7.26 4.25
CA VAL A 133 16.61 7.32 3.41
C VAL A 133 16.18 7.37 1.96
N ASP A 134 16.69 8.29 1.15
CA ASP A 134 16.52 8.24 -0.30
C ASP A 134 17.36 7.12 -0.89
N THR A 135 16.67 6.09 -1.36
CA THR A 135 17.31 4.93 -1.98
C THR A 135 17.36 5.01 -3.52
N GLY A 136 17.30 6.22 -4.06
CA GLY A 136 17.35 6.50 -5.49
C GLY A 136 15.98 6.79 -6.12
N MET A 137 14.95 6.96 -5.28
CA MET A 137 13.62 7.36 -5.74
C MET A 137 13.49 8.88 -5.94
N HIS A 138 14.37 9.66 -5.31
CA HIS A 138 14.41 11.13 -5.36
C HIS A 138 13.08 11.78 -4.96
N ARG A 139 12.47 11.26 -3.89
CA ARG A 139 11.21 11.78 -3.36
C ARG A 139 11.38 12.47 -2.02
N CYS A 140 11.78 11.70 -1.02
CA CYS A 140 12.05 12.10 0.35
C CYS A 140 13.16 11.23 0.91
N GLY A 141 13.75 11.65 2.04
CA GLY A 141 14.77 10.91 2.75
C GLY A 141 16.13 11.60 2.75
N THR A 142 16.99 11.17 3.65
CA THR A 142 18.38 11.66 3.73
C THR A 142 19.20 11.16 2.55
N ASP A 143 20.05 12.05 1.98
CA ASP A 143 20.86 11.76 0.79
C ASP A 143 22.17 11.04 1.12
N SER A 144 22.66 11.13 2.36
CA SER A 144 23.96 10.56 2.73
C SER A 144 23.97 9.89 4.11
N PRO A 145 24.82 8.85 4.28
CA PRO A 145 25.02 8.22 5.58
C PRO A 145 25.44 9.19 6.69
N ALA A 146 26.27 10.20 6.36
CA ALA A 146 26.73 11.22 7.33
C ALA A 146 25.56 12.08 7.83
N GLU A 147 24.64 12.46 6.96
CA GLU A 147 23.43 13.18 7.31
C GLU A 147 22.54 12.35 8.23
N THR A 148 22.28 11.09 7.89
CA THR A 148 21.48 10.17 8.73
C THR A 148 22.08 10.03 10.13
N VAL A 149 23.40 9.83 10.24
CA VAL A 149 24.09 9.76 11.55
C VAL A 149 23.93 11.08 12.32
N THR A 150 24.00 12.21 11.64
CA THR A 150 23.82 13.53 12.26
C THR A 150 22.43 13.70 12.84
N LEU A 151 21.38 13.31 12.08
CA LEU A 151 19.99 13.37 12.55
C LEU A 151 19.75 12.42 13.72
N VAL A 152 20.28 11.17 13.69
CA VAL A 152 20.14 10.25 14.84
C VAL A 152 20.81 10.81 16.09
N LYS A 153 22.01 11.39 15.98
CA LYS A 153 22.68 12.06 17.10
C LYS A 153 21.87 13.27 17.61
N ARG A 154 21.17 13.96 16.72
CA ARG A 154 20.29 15.07 17.08
C ARG A 154 19.05 14.56 17.85
N ILE A 155 18.40 13.48 17.35
CA ILE A 155 17.27 12.82 18.01
C ILE A 155 17.66 12.35 19.41
N ALA A 156 18.82 11.75 19.57
CA ALA A 156 19.31 11.23 20.86
C ALA A 156 19.50 12.30 21.97
N ARG A 157 19.46 13.58 21.62
CA ARG A 157 19.56 14.70 22.57
C ARG A 157 18.19 15.29 22.96
N GLY A 158 17.13 14.82 22.32
CA GLY A 158 15.76 15.32 22.48
C GLY A 158 14.83 14.26 23.07
N PRO A 159 13.52 14.54 23.07
CA PRO A 159 12.49 13.65 23.62
C PRO A 159 12.01 12.56 22.66
N LEU A 160 12.58 12.47 21.45
CA LEU A 160 12.17 11.47 20.46
C LEU A 160 12.92 10.14 20.66
N ASN A 161 12.25 9.01 20.41
CA ASN A 161 12.85 7.69 20.53
C ASN A 161 13.25 7.17 19.15
N TYR A 162 14.53 7.14 18.85
CA TYR A 162 15.03 6.56 17.59
C TYR A 162 14.80 5.04 17.53
N ARG A 163 14.18 4.57 16.46
CA ARG A 163 13.90 3.14 16.23
C ARG A 163 14.67 2.56 15.04
N GLY A 164 15.05 3.36 14.07
CA GLY A 164 15.77 2.85 12.91
C GLY A 164 15.61 3.70 11.65
N VAL A 165 15.75 3.03 10.51
CA VAL A 165 15.68 3.67 9.19
C VAL A 165 14.68 2.95 8.29
N MET A 166 14.14 3.65 7.30
CA MET A 166 13.40 3.05 6.20
C MET A 166 13.87 3.61 4.86
N GLY A 167 13.76 2.79 3.80
CA GLY A 167 13.99 3.21 2.43
C GLY A 167 13.07 2.45 1.50
N TYR A 168 12.60 3.06 0.43
CA TYR A 168 11.64 2.43 -0.49
C TYR A 168 12.14 2.48 -1.92
N GLU A 169 12.31 1.31 -2.51
CA GLU A 169 12.70 1.10 -3.90
C GLU A 169 11.50 1.19 -4.87
N GLY A 170 10.69 2.25 -4.72
CA GLY A 170 9.43 2.42 -5.49
C GLY A 170 9.63 2.48 -7.00
N HIS A 171 10.77 2.96 -7.46
CA HIS A 171 11.16 2.99 -8.88
C HIS A 171 11.47 1.59 -9.46
N ALA A 172 11.65 0.57 -8.62
CA ALA A 172 11.89 -0.81 -9.02
C ALA A 172 10.61 -1.65 -9.10
N VAL A 173 9.65 -1.46 -8.18
CA VAL A 173 8.56 -2.42 -7.89
C VAL A 173 7.67 -2.80 -9.08
N LEU A 174 7.53 -1.92 -10.08
CA LEU A 174 6.70 -2.14 -11.27
C LEU A 174 7.51 -2.30 -12.56
N LEU A 175 8.83 -2.46 -12.50
CA LEU A 175 9.63 -2.75 -13.68
C LEU A 175 9.22 -4.11 -14.25
N PRO A 176 8.78 -4.19 -15.53
CA PRO A 176 8.29 -5.44 -16.12
C PRO A 176 9.38 -6.50 -16.24
N ASP A 177 10.58 -6.08 -16.63
CA ASP A 177 11.73 -6.96 -16.73
C ASP A 177 12.20 -7.39 -15.34
N ARG A 178 12.24 -8.71 -15.11
CA ARG A 178 12.57 -9.29 -13.79
C ARG A 178 14.00 -9.00 -13.39
N GLU A 179 14.95 -9.15 -14.31
CA GLU A 179 16.39 -8.97 -14.01
C GLU A 179 16.67 -7.49 -13.70
N LYS A 180 16.11 -6.59 -14.51
CA LYS A 180 16.21 -5.14 -14.25
C LYS A 180 15.58 -4.76 -12.92
N ARG A 181 14.38 -5.31 -12.60
CA ARG A 181 13.72 -5.07 -11.32
C ARG A 181 14.59 -5.53 -10.14
N GLU A 182 15.18 -6.73 -10.26
CA GLU A 182 16.06 -7.28 -9.21
C GLU A 182 17.32 -6.42 -9.05
N THR A 183 18.00 -6.07 -10.14
CA THR A 183 19.19 -5.21 -10.11
C THR A 183 18.90 -3.86 -9.48
N THR A 184 17.85 -3.17 -9.93
CA THR A 184 17.46 -1.85 -9.41
C THR A 184 17.08 -1.92 -7.93
N ALA A 185 16.35 -2.97 -7.51
CA ALA A 185 16.00 -3.14 -6.09
C ALA A 185 17.25 -3.40 -5.23
N ARG A 186 18.20 -4.21 -5.70
CA ARG A 186 19.48 -4.47 -5.00
C ARG A 186 20.34 -3.21 -4.89
N GLU A 187 20.37 -2.36 -5.91
CA GLU A 187 21.07 -1.06 -5.88
C GLU A 187 20.47 -0.18 -4.78
N ALA A 188 19.15 -0.04 -4.74
CA ALA A 188 18.46 0.74 -3.71
C ALA A 188 18.70 0.19 -2.28
N LEU A 189 18.64 -1.12 -2.10
CA LEU A 189 18.92 -1.78 -0.81
C LEU A 189 20.39 -1.64 -0.40
N THR A 190 21.32 -1.60 -1.36
CA THR A 190 22.73 -1.32 -1.09
C THR A 190 22.94 0.10 -0.56
N ILE A 191 22.20 1.09 -1.11
CA ILE A 191 22.21 2.45 -0.55
C ILE A 191 21.72 2.42 0.90
N LEU A 192 20.59 1.78 1.19
CA LEU A 192 20.06 1.66 2.54
C LEU A 192 21.06 0.99 3.50
N SER A 193 21.73 -0.10 3.06
CA SER A 193 22.77 -0.78 3.85
C SER A 193 23.95 0.11 4.22
N ARG A 194 24.38 1.01 3.33
CA ARG A 194 25.46 1.98 3.64
C ARG A 194 25.07 2.91 4.80
N HIS A 195 23.80 3.34 4.88
CA HIS A 195 23.31 4.12 6.01
C HIS A 195 23.27 3.28 7.29
N VAL A 196 22.83 2.03 7.22
CA VAL A 196 22.85 1.10 8.35
C VAL A 196 24.27 0.86 8.87
N GLU A 197 25.23 0.63 7.98
CA GLU A 197 26.65 0.44 8.34
C GLU A 197 27.23 1.69 9.04
N ALA A 198 26.97 2.88 8.51
CA ALA A 198 27.42 4.12 9.12
C ALA A 198 26.84 4.34 10.51
N LEU A 199 25.57 4.00 10.70
CA LEU A 199 24.91 4.06 12.01
C LEU A 199 25.51 3.05 12.99
N ARG A 200 25.77 1.81 12.57
CA ARG A 200 26.48 0.80 13.40
C ARG A 200 27.88 1.26 13.78
N GLY A 201 28.62 1.80 12.82
CA GLY A 201 29.96 2.37 13.05
C GLY A 201 29.97 3.57 14.00
N ALA A 202 28.87 4.31 14.07
CA ALA A 202 28.69 5.40 15.02
C ALA A 202 28.15 4.96 16.40
N GLY A 203 27.95 3.66 16.64
CA GLY A 203 27.38 3.14 17.88
C GLY A 203 25.85 3.36 18.03
N LEU A 204 25.16 3.58 16.91
CA LEU A 204 23.71 3.90 16.83
C LEU A 204 22.95 2.87 15.97
N PRO A 205 23.07 1.56 16.24
CA PRO A 205 22.50 0.53 15.37
C PRO A 205 20.98 0.66 15.27
N PRO A 206 20.39 0.60 14.04
CA PRO A 206 18.95 0.61 13.89
C PRO A 206 18.34 -0.71 14.38
N ALA A 207 17.25 -0.63 15.17
CA ALA A 207 16.45 -1.80 15.54
C ALA A 207 15.47 -2.18 14.42
N ILE A 208 15.03 -1.19 13.64
CA ILE A 208 14.15 -1.37 12.48
C ILE A 208 14.88 -0.90 11.22
N VAL A 209 14.90 -1.76 10.21
CA VAL A 209 15.28 -1.42 8.85
C VAL A 209 14.13 -1.85 7.96
N SER A 210 13.31 -0.89 7.53
CA SER A 210 12.06 -1.12 6.84
C SER A 210 12.20 -0.79 5.36
N ALA A 211 11.82 -1.73 4.47
CA ALA A 211 11.95 -1.58 3.02
C ALA A 211 10.90 -2.42 2.29
N GLY A 212 10.96 -2.43 0.98
CA GLY A 212 10.22 -3.38 0.15
C GLY A 212 8.77 -2.99 -0.15
N GLY A 213 8.34 -3.41 -1.33
CA GLY A 213 6.96 -3.36 -1.79
C GLY A 213 6.54 -4.70 -2.39
N THR A 214 5.31 -4.77 -2.92
CA THR A 214 4.78 -6.02 -3.49
C THR A 214 5.64 -6.58 -4.63
N GLY A 215 6.23 -5.72 -5.47
CA GLY A 215 7.05 -6.17 -6.59
C GLY A 215 8.43 -6.70 -6.21
N THR A 216 8.91 -6.35 -5.02
CA THR A 216 10.28 -6.60 -4.55
C THR A 216 10.34 -7.28 -3.19
N TYR A 217 9.20 -7.76 -2.66
CA TYR A 217 9.08 -8.31 -1.31
C TYR A 217 10.07 -9.44 -1.02
N ASP A 218 10.35 -10.27 -2.00
CA ASP A 218 11.27 -11.41 -1.91
C ASP A 218 12.75 -10.97 -1.93
N ILE A 219 13.07 -9.89 -2.62
CA ILE A 219 14.40 -9.30 -2.65
C ILE A 219 14.68 -8.61 -1.31
N ALA A 220 13.80 -7.68 -0.89
CA ALA A 220 13.91 -7.01 0.40
C ALA A 220 13.77 -7.99 1.57
N GLY A 221 12.83 -8.94 1.50
CA GLY A 221 12.59 -9.95 2.53
C GLY A 221 13.66 -11.04 2.64
N SER A 222 14.70 -10.99 1.81
CA SER A 222 15.91 -11.80 1.93
C SER A 222 17.19 -10.97 2.12
N TRP A 223 17.07 -9.64 2.20
CA TRP A 223 18.20 -8.75 2.35
C TRP A 223 18.71 -8.75 3.80
N PRO A 224 20.03 -8.91 4.04
CA PRO A 224 20.55 -9.16 5.38
C PRO A 224 20.26 -8.09 6.41
N ASP A 225 20.25 -6.81 6.00
CA ASP A 225 20.02 -5.69 6.90
C ASP A 225 18.55 -5.38 7.14
N VAL A 226 17.65 -5.80 6.24
CA VAL A 226 16.21 -5.53 6.34
C VAL A 226 15.61 -6.34 7.47
N THR A 227 14.79 -5.71 8.31
CA THR A 227 14.08 -6.36 9.41
C THR A 227 12.58 -6.51 9.14
N GLU A 228 12.01 -5.62 8.30
CA GLU A 228 10.59 -5.67 7.95
C GLU A 228 10.32 -5.17 6.52
N VAL A 229 9.24 -5.69 5.92
CA VAL A 229 8.81 -5.39 4.55
C VAL A 229 7.42 -4.78 4.55
N GLN A 230 7.22 -3.70 3.73
CA GLN A 230 5.99 -2.91 3.69
C GLN A 230 5.05 -3.25 2.52
N ALA A 231 5.09 -4.46 1.98
CA ALA A 231 4.21 -4.84 0.85
C ALA A 231 2.72 -4.64 1.18
N GLY A 232 1.96 -4.02 0.27
CA GLY A 232 0.53 -3.73 0.45
C GLY A 232 -0.35 -4.34 -0.65
N SER A 233 -0.05 -4.04 -1.92
CA SER A 233 -0.89 -4.39 -3.07
C SER A 233 -1.00 -5.90 -3.34
N TYR A 234 -0.17 -6.73 -2.70
CA TYR A 234 -0.23 -8.18 -2.81
C TYR A 234 -1.61 -8.75 -2.43
N VAL A 235 -2.32 -8.08 -1.52
CA VAL A 235 -3.62 -8.55 -1.05
C VAL A 235 -4.68 -8.56 -2.15
N PHE A 236 -4.53 -7.67 -3.14
CA PHE A 236 -5.48 -7.52 -4.24
C PHE A 236 -4.95 -7.95 -5.60
N MET A 237 -3.64 -7.85 -5.84
CA MET A 237 -2.98 -8.19 -7.09
C MET A 237 -3.68 -7.57 -8.29
N ASP A 238 -3.65 -6.24 -8.38
CA ASP A 238 -4.20 -5.47 -9.49
C ASP A 238 -3.48 -5.74 -10.83
N GLY A 239 -3.95 -5.13 -11.91
CA GLY A 239 -3.42 -5.35 -13.25
C GLY A 239 -1.94 -5.00 -13.41
N ALA A 240 -1.43 -3.99 -12.69
CA ALA A 240 -0.02 -3.64 -12.70
C ALA A 240 0.83 -4.74 -12.05
N TYR A 241 0.46 -5.17 -10.85
CA TYR A 241 1.20 -6.21 -10.14
C TYR A 241 1.05 -7.59 -10.78
N ARG A 242 -0.11 -7.92 -11.36
CA ARG A 242 -0.28 -9.16 -12.14
C ARG A 242 0.67 -9.26 -13.33
N ARG A 243 0.99 -8.13 -13.97
CA ARG A 243 1.96 -8.10 -15.09
C ARG A 243 3.39 -8.36 -14.63
N VAL A 244 3.79 -7.83 -13.47
CA VAL A 244 5.18 -7.93 -12.99
C VAL A 244 5.43 -9.10 -12.04
N ARG A 245 4.39 -9.59 -11.36
CA ARG A 245 4.44 -10.70 -10.41
C ARG A 245 3.28 -11.70 -10.64
N PRO A 246 3.22 -12.34 -11.82
CA PRO A 246 2.19 -13.34 -12.11
C PRO A 246 2.26 -14.57 -11.19
N ASP A 247 3.38 -14.74 -10.53
CA ASP A 247 3.72 -15.82 -9.60
C ASP A 247 3.18 -15.63 -8.17
N LEU A 248 2.80 -14.40 -7.79
CA LEU A 248 2.56 -14.08 -6.38
C LEU A 248 1.15 -14.41 -5.90
N GLY A 249 0.13 -14.18 -6.69
CA GLY A 249 -1.27 -14.38 -6.28
C GLY A 249 -2.26 -14.05 -7.38
N MET A 250 -3.55 -14.04 -7.04
CA MET A 250 -4.64 -13.80 -7.99
C MET A 250 -5.31 -12.44 -7.74
N SER A 251 -5.90 -11.86 -8.79
CA SER A 251 -6.65 -10.60 -8.66
C SER A 251 -7.92 -10.81 -7.86
N ALA A 252 -7.89 -10.37 -6.59
CA ALA A 252 -8.99 -10.47 -5.65
C ALA A 252 -9.94 -9.26 -5.72
N LEU A 253 -9.50 -8.15 -6.33
CA LEU A 253 -10.28 -6.93 -6.51
C LEU A 253 -10.67 -6.78 -7.97
N THR A 254 -11.96 -6.54 -8.21
CA THR A 254 -12.50 -6.17 -9.52
C THR A 254 -13.49 -5.03 -9.43
N LEU A 255 -13.74 -4.38 -10.55
CA LEU A 255 -14.89 -3.50 -10.73
C LEU A 255 -15.95 -4.25 -11.53
N LEU A 256 -17.16 -4.39 -10.95
CA LEU A 256 -18.34 -4.85 -11.64
C LEU A 256 -18.94 -3.66 -12.41
N THR A 257 -19.24 -3.85 -13.69
CA THR A 257 -19.77 -2.82 -14.56
C THR A 257 -20.81 -3.42 -15.52
N THR A 258 -21.77 -2.62 -15.94
CA THR A 258 -22.84 -3.05 -16.86
C THR A 258 -22.56 -2.56 -18.28
N VAL A 259 -22.75 -3.43 -19.25
CA VAL A 259 -22.76 -3.06 -20.66
C VAL A 259 -24.03 -2.25 -20.95
N ILE A 260 -23.87 -0.98 -21.33
CA ILE A 260 -24.98 -0.08 -21.61
C ILE A 260 -25.25 0.08 -23.12
N ALA A 261 -24.25 -0.20 -23.96
CA ALA A 261 -24.42 -0.13 -25.40
C ALA A 261 -23.45 -1.06 -26.15
N ARG A 262 -23.87 -1.54 -27.31
CA ARG A 262 -23.02 -2.24 -28.26
C ARG A 262 -23.22 -1.72 -29.69
N ARG A 263 -22.13 -1.55 -30.43
CA ARG A 263 -22.11 -1.17 -31.83
C ARG A 263 -20.99 -1.92 -32.55
N GLY A 264 -21.31 -3.04 -33.20
CA GLY A 264 -20.31 -3.93 -33.78
C GLY A 264 -19.35 -4.48 -32.73
N ASP A 265 -18.06 -4.27 -32.92
CA ASP A 265 -17.00 -4.67 -31.98
C ASP A 265 -16.95 -3.78 -30.72
N ARG A 266 -17.48 -2.57 -30.78
CA ARG A 266 -17.42 -1.62 -29.67
C ARG A 266 -18.48 -1.91 -28.64
N VAL A 267 -18.06 -2.14 -27.40
CA VAL A 267 -18.88 -2.30 -26.20
C VAL A 267 -18.63 -1.11 -25.27
N ILE A 268 -19.70 -0.50 -24.77
CA ILE A 268 -19.65 0.61 -23.81
C ILE A 268 -20.21 0.14 -22.48
N VAL A 269 -19.48 0.44 -21.41
CA VAL A 269 -19.87 0.15 -20.03
C VAL A 269 -20.06 1.44 -19.23
N ASP A 270 -20.82 1.34 -18.13
CA ASP A 270 -21.15 2.45 -17.22
C ASP A 270 -20.00 2.81 -16.24
N ALA A 271 -18.82 2.25 -16.40
CA ALA A 271 -17.64 2.53 -15.60
C ALA A 271 -16.63 3.35 -16.41
N GLY A 272 -16.30 4.54 -15.94
CA GLY A 272 -15.27 5.40 -16.49
C GLY A 272 -14.23 5.82 -15.44
N MET A 273 -13.50 6.90 -15.71
CA MET A 273 -12.40 7.37 -14.83
C MET A 273 -12.87 7.84 -13.45
N LYS A 274 -14.18 8.08 -13.24
CA LYS A 274 -14.74 8.39 -11.93
C LYS A 274 -14.96 7.17 -11.03
N SER A 275 -14.86 5.96 -11.59
CA SER A 275 -14.96 4.70 -10.85
C SER A 275 -13.79 3.76 -11.07
N LEU A 276 -12.88 4.06 -12.03
CA LEU A 276 -11.79 3.18 -12.44
C LEU A 276 -10.62 4.00 -12.98
N THR A 277 -9.40 3.71 -12.57
CA THR A 277 -8.22 4.43 -13.06
C THR A 277 -7.42 3.64 -14.08
N ASN A 278 -6.62 4.34 -14.89
CA ASN A 278 -5.74 3.75 -15.92
C ASN A 278 -4.28 4.18 -15.75
N GLU A 279 -3.87 4.50 -14.52
CA GLU A 279 -2.57 5.09 -14.17
C GLU A 279 -1.37 4.27 -14.69
N PHE A 280 -1.44 2.93 -14.62
CA PHE A 280 -0.40 2.03 -15.11
C PHE A 280 -0.86 1.20 -16.32
N GLY A 281 -1.62 1.82 -17.21
CA GLY A 281 -2.16 1.21 -18.40
C GLY A 281 -3.64 0.84 -18.29
N PRO A 282 -4.21 0.17 -19.30
CA PRO A 282 -5.62 -0.15 -19.31
C PRO A 282 -5.96 -1.22 -18.27
N PRO A 283 -7.18 -1.17 -17.69
CA PRO A 283 -7.75 -2.28 -16.94
C PRO A 283 -7.81 -3.58 -17.76
N LEU A 284 -7.87 -4.72 -17.08
CA LEU A 284 -7.92 -6.04 -17.72
C LEU A 284 -9.32 -6.65 -17.56
N GLY A 285 -9.84 -7.30 -18.60
CA GLY A 285 -11.04 -8.13 -18.46
C GLY A 285 -10.76 -9.32 -17.53
N LYS A 286 -11.63 -9.59 -16.55
CA LYS A 286 -11.52 -10.76 -15.67
C LYS A 286 -12.30 -11.94 -16.22
N THR A 287 -13.57 -11.72 -16.50
CA THR A 287 -14.51 -12.79 -16.91
C THR A 287 -14.47 -13.09 -18.40
N LEU A 288 -14.10 -12.10 -19.20
CA LEU A 288 -14.04 -12.20 -20.65
C LEU A 288 -12.72 -11.57 -21.15
N PRO A 289 -12.16 -12.05 -22.26
CA PRO A 289 -10.94 -11.52 -22.86
C PRO A 289 -11.17 -10.16 -23.55
N LEU A 290 -11.82 -9.25 -22.83
CA LEU A 290 -12.13 -7.91 -23.30
C LEU A 290 -10.91 -7.00 -23.19
N LYS A 291 -10.67 -6.23 -24.23
CA LYS A 291 -9.65 -5.20 -24.21
C LYS A 291 -10.28 -3.84 -23.92
N VAL A 292 -9.91 -3.24 -22.81
CA VAL A 292 -10.28 -1.85 -22.50
C VAL A 292 -9.44 -0.94 -23.40
N ALA A 293 -10.10 -0.32 -24.37
CA ALA A 293 -9.45 0.55 -25.36
C ALA A 293 -9.16 1.94 -24.78
N ARG A 294 -10.12 2.50 -24.03
CA ARG A 294 -9.99 3.78 -23.33
C ARG A 294 -11.07 3.95 -22.26
N LEU A 295 -10.85 4.89 -21.35
CA LEU A 295 -11.85 5.38 -20.41
C LEU A 295 -12.20 6.83 -20.73
N SER A 296 -13.49 7.16 -20.72
CA SER A 296 -14.02 8.52 -20.57
C SER A 296 -14.29 8.76 -19.09
N GLU A 297 -14.93 9.88 -18.74
CA GLU A 297 -15.24 10.17 -17.32
C GLU A 297 -16.19 9.13 -16.72
N GLU A 298 -17.30 8.82 -17.42
CA GLU A 298 -18.37 7.93 -16.95
C GLU A 298 -18.46 6.61 -17.74
N HIS A 299 -17.65 6.41 -18.78
CA HIS A 299 -17.77 5.29 -19.68
C HIS A 299 -16.45 4.60 -19.96
N GLY A 300 -16.47 3.28 -19.96
CA GLY A 300 -15.41 2.43 -20.50
C GLY A 300 -15.74 2.02 -21.95
N HIS A 301 -14.74 2.13 -22.81
CA HIS A 301 -14.81 1.70 -24.20
C HIS A 301 -14.02 0.41 -24.34
N LEU A 302 -14.71 -0.69 -24.62
CA LEU A 302 -14.11 -2.02 -24.74
C LEU A 302 -14.24 -2.52 -26.17
N ALA A 303 -13.23 -3.26 -26.61
CA ALA A 303 -13.27 -4.03 -27.86
C ALA A 303 -13.64 -5.47 -27.50
N ALA A 304 -14.75 -5.95 -28.04
CA ALA A 304 -15.29 -7.28 -27.76
C ALA A 304 -14.83 -8.34 -28.77
N GLY A 305 -14.29 -7.94 -29.93
CA GLY A 305 -14.04 -8.88 -31.02
C GLY A 305 -15.32 -9.61 -31.40
N ASP A 306 -15.22 -10.93 -31.52
CA ASP A 306 -16.35 -11.80 -31.89
C ASP A 306 -17.24 -12.19 -30.69
N LEU A 307 -16.96 -11.69 -29.50
CA LEU A 307 -17.76 -12.01 -28.30
C LEU A 307 -19.16 -11.40 -28.43
N GLU A 308 -20.19 -12.24 -28.27
CA GLU A 308 -21.58 -11.77 -28.19
C GLU A 308 -21.91 -11.32 -26.78
N ILE A 309 -21.97 -10.00 -26.56
CA ILE A 309 -22.29 -9.39 -25.28
C ILE A 309 -23.44 -8.41 -25.48
N ALA A 310 -24.57 -8.69 -24.86
CA ALA A 310 -25.76 -7.84 -24.95
C ALA A 310 -25.70 -6.66 -23.95
N PRO A 311 -26.32 -5.52 -24.26
CA PRO A 311 -26.63 -4.52 -23.24
C PRO A 311 -27.39 -5.13 -22.05
N GLY A 312 -27.06 -4.69 -20.83
CA GLY A 312 -27.55 -5.26 -19.57
C GLY A 312 -26.65 -6.35 -19.00
N THR A 313 -25.70 -6.89 -19.76
CA THR A 313 -24.72 -7.87 -19.25
C THR A 313 -23.77 -7.21 -18.26
N LYS A 314 -23.61 -7.81 -17.07
CA LYS A 314 -22.58 -7.40 -16.10
C LYS A 314 -21.28 -8.11 -16.36
N ILE A 315 -20.19 -7.37 -16.34
CA ILE A 315 -18.84 -7.88 -16.54
C ILE A 315 -17.92 -7.35 -15.44
N GLU A 316 -16.85 -8.09 -15.15
CA GLU A 316 -15.83 -7.68 -14.20
C GLU A 316 -14.54 -7.30 -14.93
N VAL A 317 -13.95 -6.18 -14.50
CA VAL A 317 -12.64 -5.72 -14.95
C VAL A 317 -11.70 -5.60 -13.75
N VAL A 318 -10.45 -6.01 -13.93
CA VAL A 318 -9.38 -5.82 -12.94
C VAL A 318 -8.83 -4.41 -13.11
N PRO A 319 -8.83 -3.55 -12.08
CA PRO A 319 -8.25 -2.21 -12.14
C PRO A 319 -6.79 -2.25 -12.58
N SER A 320 -6.35 -1.25 -13.33
CA SER A 320 -4.93 -1.14 -13.68
C SER A 320 -4.07 -0.92 -12.44
N HIS A 321 -4.56 -0.11 -11.48
CA HIS A 321 -3.99 0.07 -10.16
C HIS A 321 -5.09 0.12 -9.10
N GLY A 322 -4.93 -0.69 -8.04
CA GLY A 322 -5.91 -0.79 -6.97
C GLY A 322 -5.99 0.47 -6.11
N ASP A 323 -4.86 1.00 -5.67
CA ASP A 323 -4.77 2.09 -4.68
C ASP A 323 -5.57 3.34 -5.12
N THR A 324 -5.43 3.76 -6.36
CA THR A 324 -6.12 4.95 -6.92
C THR A 324 -7.58 4.66 -7.23
N THR A 325 -7.93 3.47 -7.71
CA THR A 325 -9.32 3.06 -7.96
C THR A 325 -10.12 2.97 -6.67
N ILE A 326 -9.58 2.30 -5.65
CA ILE A 326 -10.24 2.12 -4.34
C ILE A 326 -10.59 3.48 -3.70
N ASN A 327 -9.74 4.47 -3.87
CA ASN A 327 -9.95 5.80 -3.31
C ASN A 327 -11.15 6.55 -3.92
N LEU A 328 -11.72 6.07 -5.03
CA LEU A 328 -12.92 6.60 -5.68
C LEU A 328 -14.22 6.03 -5.08
N HIS A 329 -14.14 4.93 -4.33
CA HIS A 329 -15.30 4.21 -3.79
C HIS A 329 -15.43 4.36 -2.28
N SER A 330 -16.64 4.08 -1.76
CA SER A 330 -16.96 4.13 -0.33
C SER A 330 -17.01 2.76 0.33
N GLU A 331 -17.20 1.69 -0.45
CA GLU A 331 -17.43 0.34 0.05
C GLU A 331 -16.95 -0.74 -0.91
N TYR A 332 -16.69 -1.93 -0.35
CA TYR A 332 -16.49 -3.18 -1.09
C TYR A 332 -17.72 -4.07 -0.93
N TYR A 333 -18.21 -4.65 -2.03
CA TYR A 333 -19.08 -5.80 -2.00
C TYR A 333 -18.22 -7.05 -1.90
N VAL A 334 -18.23 -7.67 -0.72
CA VAL A 334 -17.40 -8.84 -0.42
C VAL A 334 -18.15 -10.08 -0.81
N VAL A 335 -17.54 -10.91 -1.67
CA VAL A 335 -18.18 -12.11 -2.20
C VAL A 335 -17.39 -13.38 -1.89
N ARG A 336 -18.12 -14.51 -1.81
CA ARG A 336 -17.60 -15.86 -1.97
C ARG A 336 -18.37 -16.52 -3.14
N GLY A 337 -17.67 -16.78 -4.23
CA GLY A 337 -18.32 -17.11 -5.49
C GLY A 337 -19.26 -16.01 -5.96
N ASP A 338 -20.54 -16.33 -6.09
CA ASP A 338 -21.59 -15.38 -6.51
C ASP A 338 -22.39 -14.77 -5.35
N GLU A 339 -22.13 -15.18 -4.11
CA GLU A 339 -22.85 -14.70 -2.94
C GLU A 339 -22.15 -13.50 -2.30
N VAL A 340 -22.88 -12.42 -2.06
CA VAL A 340 -22.42 -11.29 -1.26
C VAL A 340 -22.53 -11.64 0.21
N VAL A 341 -21.38 -11.84 0.87
CA VAL A 341 -21.30 -12.26 2.28
C VAL A 341 -21.15 -11.07 3.23
N ALA A 342 -20.72 -9.93 2.73
CA ALA A 342 -20.60 -8.69 3.50
C ALA A 342 -20.51 -7.46 2.59
N ILE A 343 -20.73 -6.29 3.17
CA ILE A 343 -20.36 -5.00 2.57
C ILE A 343 -19.42 -4.31 3.57
N TRP A 344 -18.20 -4.02 3.14
CA TRP A 344 -17.21 -3.39 4.01
C TRP A 344 -16.98 -1.93 3.60
N PRO A 345 -17.09 -0.98 4.53
CA PRO A 345 -16.74 0.40 4.25
C PRO A 345 -15.24 0.53 3.97
N ILE A 346 -14.90 1.41 3.02
CA ILE A 346 -13.52 1.80 2.74
C ILE A 346 -13.21 3.04 3.58
N GLU A 347 -13.06 2.86 4.88
CA GLU A 347 -12.92 3.96 5.84
C GLU A 347 -11.70 4.85 5.56
N GLY A 348 -10.63 4.30 4.97
CA GLY A 348 -9.44 5.02 4.55
C GLY A 348 -9.57 5.70 3.18
N ALA A 349 -10.70 5.56 2.47
CA ALA A 349 -10.91 6.26 1.21
C ALA A 349 -10.91 7.77 1.45
N ARG A 350 -10.18 8.51 0.60
CA ARG A 350 -10.02 9.96 0.71
C ARG A 350 -9.39 10.46 2.02
N ALA A 351 -8.84 9.57 2.85
CA ALA A 351 -8.14 9.89 4.10
C ALA A 351 -6.68 10.36 3.85
N TYR A 352 -6.51 11.31 2.94
CA TYR A 352 -5.20 11.80 2.49
C TYR A 352 -4.68 13.05 3.26
N ARG A 353 -5.43 13.51 4.28
CA ARG A 353 -5.03 14.62 5.16
C ARG A 353 -4.42 14.12 6.45
#